data_df906775884a5248d62e5d779ee99fa9
#
_entry.id   df906775884a5248d62e5d779ee99fa9
#
_cell.length_a   1.000
_cell.length_b   1.000
_cell.length_c   1.000
_cell.angle_alpha   90.00
_cell.angle_beta   90.00
_cell.angle_gamma   90.00
#
_symmetry.space_group_name_H-M   'P 1'
#
loop_
_entity.id
_entity.type
_entity.pdbx_description
1 polymer ?
#
loop_
_entity_poly.entity_id
_entity_poly.type
_entity_poly.pdbx_seq_one_letter_code
_entity_poly.pdbx_strand_id
1 'polypeptide(L)'
;SGNVLDFYNHIQGGRGVNGVIVEMSGATQEIAHDVAVHIAFARPRYLRREDVPADVVEKERATLEIVTRNEGKPEQAIAKVVEGRVNGFFKDICLLEQPYAKDDKLSIAQFIGSAQIVRFAQVEIG
;
A
#
# COMPACT_ATOMS: atom_id res chain seq x y z
N SER A 1 14.41 0.62 -21.63
CA SER A 1 14.79 -0.77 -21.42
C SER A 1 15.49 -0.93 -20.09
N GLY A 2 15.64 -2.16 -19.65
CA GLY A 2 16.17 -2.44 -18.33
C GLY A 2 15.11 -2.55 -17.27
N ASN A 3 13.84 -2.29 -17.60
CA ASN A 3 12.75 -2.50 -16.66
C ASN A 3 12.41 -3.99 -16.58
N VAL A 4 11.99 -4.40 -15.39
CA VAL A 4 11.61 -5.77 -15.10
C VAL A 4 10.11 -5.84 -14.94
N LEU A 5 9.48 -6.82 -15.59
CA LEU A 5 8.05 -7.09 -15.42
C LEU A 5 7.88 -8.42 -14.71
N ASP A 6 6.97 -8.47 -13.76
CA ASP A 6 6.58 -9.72 -13.12
C ASP A 6 5.08 -9.87 -13.12
N PHE A 7 4.64 -11.11 -13.34
CA PHE A 7 3.23 -11.49 -13.31
C PHE A 7 3.07 -12.55 -12.24
N TYR A 8 2.12 -12.33 -11.34
CA TYR A 8 1.87 -13.28 -10.27
C TYR A 8 0.38 -13.56 -10.16
N ASN A 9 0.02 -14.82 -10.14
CA ASN A 9 -1.37 -15.24 -9.97
C ASN A 9 -1.50 -15.97 -8.64
N HIS A 10 -2.41 -15.49 -7.82
CA HIS A 10 -2.71 -16.12 -6.55
C HIS A 10 -4.13 -16.66 -6.57
N ILE A 11 -4.27 -17.96 -6.34
CA ILE A 11 -5.57 -18.63 -6.33
C ILE A 11 -6.04 -18.70 -4.88
N GLN A 12 -7.22 -18.15 -4.62
CA GLN A 12 -7.76 -18.09 -3.27
C GLN A 12 -8.90 -19.09 -3.11
N GLY A 13 -8.65 -20.15 -2.33
CA GLY A 13 -9.67 -21.08 -1.93
C GLY A 13 -10.41 -21.77 -3.06
N GLY A 14 -9.77 -21.99 -4.19
CA GLY A 14 -10.38 -22.62 -5.34
C GLY A 14 -11.38 -21.73 -6.08
N ARG A 15 -11.56 -20.51 -5.62
CA ARG A 15 -12.43 -19.53 -6.23
C ARG A 15 -11.65 -18.25 -6.44
N GLY A 16 -11.72 -17.67 -7.56
CA GLY A 16 -11.11 -16.39 -7.79
C GLY A 16 -9.60 -16.45 -7.92
N VAL A 17 -9.11 -15.62 -8.80
CA VAL A 17 -7.69 -15.45 -9.04
C VAL A 17 -7.37 -14.00 -8.80
N ASN A 18 -6.33 -13.74 -8.02
CA ASN A 18 -5.80 -12.40 -7.82
C ASN A 18 -4.55 -12.28 -8.68
N GLY A 19 -4.70 -11.63 -9.84
CA GLY A 19 -3.59 -11.42 -10.75
C GLY A 19 -2.89 -10.10 -10.47
N VAL A 20 -1.57 -10.13 -10.43
CA VAL A 20 -0.76 -8.93 -10.16
C VAL A 20 0.25 -8.76 -11.28
N ILE A 21 0.38 -7.54 -11.76
CA ILE A 21 1.44 -7.15 -12.71
C ILE A 21 2.21 -6.01 -12.05
N VAL A 22 3.52 -6.11 -12.03
CA VAL A 22 4.37 -5.03 -11.54
C VAL A 22 5.49 -4.77 -12.52
N GLU A 23 5.78 -3.51 -12.75
CA GLU A 23 6.91 -3.07 -13.57
C GLU A 23 7.86 -2.28 -12.68
N MET A 24 9.14 -2.66 -12.67
CA MET A 24 10.14 -2.01 -11.84
C MET A 24 11.34 -1.62 -12.68
N SER A 25 12.03 -0.57 -12.26
CA SER A 25 13.33 -0.20 -12.82
C SER A 25 14.40 -0.36 -11.76
N GLY A 26 15.60 -0.77 -12.18
CA GLY A 26 16.74 -0.94 -11.26
C GLY A 26 16.58 -2.12 -10.31
N ALA A 27 15.71 -3.08 -10.62
CA ALA A 27 15.43 -4.24 -9.77
C ALA A 27 15.81 -5.53 -10.48
N THR A 28 16.04 -6.57 -9.69
CA THR A 28 16.15 -7.93 -10.23
C THR A 28 14.78 -8.53 -10.42
N GLN A 29 14.69 -9.60 -11.19
CA GLN A 29 13.44 -10.33 -11.36
C GLN A 29 12.94 -10.87 -10.02
N GLU A 30 13.85 -11.29 -9.16
CA GLU A 30 13.51 -11.80 -7.83
C GLU A 30 12.84 -10.72 -6.98
N ILE A 31 13.39 -9.51 -6.97
CA ILE A 31 12.79 -8.40 -6.22
C ILE A 31 11.40 -8.06 -6.78
N ALA A 32 11.28 -8.00 -8.10
CA ALA A 32 10.00 -7.72 -8.73
C ALA A 32 8.96 -8.79 -8.37
N HIS A 33 9.37 -10.05 -8.34
CA HIS A 33 8.50 -11.14 -7.94
C HIS A 33 8.04 -11.00 -6.48
N ASP A 34 8.97 -10.69 -5.59
CA ASP A 34 8.65 -10.51 -4.17
C ASP A 34 7.67 -9.36 -3.96
N VAL A 35 7.82 -8.28 -4.72
CA VAL A 35 6.87 -7.16 -4.67
C VAL A 35 5.50 -7.60 -5.19
N ALA A 36 5.46 -8.37 -6.28
CA ALA A 36 4.19 -8.85 -6.84
C ALA A 36 3.45 -9.74 -5.83
N VAL A 37 4.16 -10.62 -5.14
CA VAL A 37 3.56 -11.46 -4.10
C VAL A 37 3.01 -10.61 -2.96
N HIS A 38 3.78 -9.60 -2.54
CA HIS A 38 3.32 -8.67 -1.50
C HIS A 38 2.01 -7.97 -1.92
N ILE A 39 1.94 -7.49 -3.16
CA ILE A 39 0.75 -6.80 -3.67
C ILE A 39 -0.46 -7.73 -3.60
N ALA A 40 -0.28 -9.01 -3.94
CA ALA A 40 -1.39 -9.97 -3.91
C ALA A 40 -1.96 -10.14 -2.50
N PHE A 41 -1.12 -10.06 -1.48
CA PHE A 41 -1.56 -10.19 -0.08
C PHE A 41 -2.07 -8.87 0.50
N ALA A 42 -1.32 -7.80 0.32
CA ALA A 42 -1.59 -6.54 0.99
C ALA A 42 -2.60 -5.66 0.27
N ARG A 43 -2.79 -5.88 -1.03
CA ARG A 43 -3.80 -5.20 -1.86
C ARG A 43 -3.73 -3.68 -1.74
N PRO A 44 -2.54 -3.07 -2.01
CA PRO A 44 -2.43 -1.61 -1.97
C PRO A 44 -3.31 -0.99 -3.05
N ARG A 45 -3.81 0.21 -2.77
CA ARG A 45 -4.69 0.92 -3.68
C ARG A 45 -3.94 1.96 -4.51
N TYR A 46 -2.84 2.45 -3.98
CA TYR A 46 -2.03 3.50 -4.62
C TYR A 46 -0.56 3.18 -4.44
N LEU A 47 0.28 3.75 -5.27
CA LEU A 47 1.72 3.57 -5.16
C LEU A 47 2.32 4.45 -4.06
N ARG A 48 1.96 5.73 -4.05
CA ARG A 48 2.48 6.74 -3.14
C ARG A 48 1.35 7.58 -2.56
N ARG A 49 1.65 8.33 -1.49
CA ARG A 49 0.70 9.28 -0.92
C ARG A 49 0.21 10.28 -1.95
N GLU A 50 1.13 10.77 -2.77
CA GLU A 50 0.82 11.80 -3.77
C GLU A 50 -0.22 11.32 -4.78
N ASP A 51 -0.35 10.01 -4.94
CA ASP A 51 -1.32 9.42 -5.87
C ASP A 51 -2.73 9.36 -5.28
N VAL A 52 -2.87 9.51 -3.97
CA VAL A 52 -4.19 9.44 -3.32
C VAL A 52 -4.94 10.73 -3.58
N PRO A 53 -6.15 10.67 -4.17
CA PRO A 53 -6.91 11.90 -4.42
C PRO A 53 -7.18 12.69 -3.12
N ALA A 54 -7.11 14.01 -3.22
CA ALA A 54 -7.29 14.87 -2.05
C ALA A 54 -8.64 14.66 -1.37
N ASP A 55 -9.69 14.42 -2.14
CA ASP A 55 -11.02 14.18 -1.58
C ASP A 55 -11.09 12.89 -0.76
N VAL A 56 -10.34 11.85 -1.17
CA VAL A 56 -10.25 10.60 -0.42
C VAL A 56 -9.60 10.86 0.95
N VAL A 57 -8.50 11.61 0.96
CA VAL A 57 -7.78 11.93 2.19
C VAL A 57 -8.67 12.78 3.12
N GLU A 58 -9.33 13.80 2.58
CA GLU A 58 -10.19 14.66 3.38
C GLU A 58 -11.37 13.92 3.98
N LYS A 59 -11.97 13.01 3.22
CA LYS A 59 -13.07 12.19 3.72
C LYS A 59 -12.60 11.29 4.86
N GLU A 60 -11.45 10.68 4.71
CA GLU A 60 -10.90 9.83 5.76
C GLU A 60 -10.54 10.65 7.01
N ARG A 61 -9.93 11.82 6.81
CA ARG A 61 -9.60 12.71 7.92
C ARG A 61 -10.84 13.13 8.70
N ALA A 62 -11.92 13.48 8.00
CA ALA A 62 -13.17 13.87 8.65
C ALA A 62 -13.76 12.71 9.46
N THR A 63 -13.73 11.50 8.92
CA THR A 63 -14.20 10.31 9.61
C THR A 63 -13.37 10.05 10.86
N LEU A 64 -12.06 10.13 10.74
CA LEU A 64 -11.15 9.90 11.88
C LEU A 64 -11.32 10.96 12.97
N GLU A 65 -11.61 12.19 12.57
CA GLU A 65 -11.87 13.25 13.55
C GLU A 65 -13.12 12.95 14.36
N ILE A 66 -14.19 12.51 13.70
CA ILE A 66 -15.43 12.15 14.38
C ILE A 66 -15.19 10.97 15.36
N VAL A 67 -14.51 9.93 14.88
CA VAL A 67 -14.19 8.76 15.70
C VAL A 67 -13.36 9.17 16.92
N THR A 68 -12.36 10.00 16.71
CA THR A 68 -11.46 10.44 17.78
C THR A 68 -12.20 11.26 18.83
N ARG A 69 -13.09 12.16 18.40
CA ARG A 69 -13.92 12.93 19.33
C ARG A 69 -14.84 12.03 20.14
N ASN A 70 -15.43 11.03 19.50
CA ASN A 70 -16.33 10.10 20.16
C ASN A 70 -15.63 9.21 21.18
N GLU A 71 -14.31 9.07 21.08
CA GLU A 71 -13.51 8.35 22.08
C GLU A 71 -13.27 9.16 23.34
N GLY A 72 -13.67 10.42 23.38
CA GLY A 72 -13.51 11.26 24.56
C GLY A 72 -12.12 11.84 24.73
N LYS A 73 -11.32 11.91 23.68
CA LYS A 73 -9.99 12.50 23.76
C LYS A 73 -10.07 14.01 24.05
N PRO A 74 -9.09 14.56 24.79
CA PRO A 74 -9.05 16.02 25.02
C PRO A 74 -8.94 16.78 23.71
N GLU A 75 -9.59 17.92 23.62
CA GLU A 75 -9.65 18.71 22.39
C GLU A 75 -8.24 19.03 21.86
N GLN A 76 -7.29 19.37 22.74
CA GLN A 76 -5.95 19.71 22.30
C GLN A 76 -5.15 18.51 21.80
N ALA A 77 -5.61 17.30 22.05
CA ALA A 77 -4.94 16.08 21.57
C ALA A 77 -5.52 15.59 20.26
N ILE A 78 -6.73 16.03 19.88
CA ILE A 78 -7.46 15.47 18.75
C ILE A 78 -6.68 15.63 17.44
N ALA A 79 -6.17 16.82 17.16
CA ALA A 79 -5.45 17.09 15.90
C ALA A 79 -4.25 16.14 15.75
N LYS A 80 -3.49 15.93 16.82
CA LYS A 80 -2.31 15.08 16.79
C LYS A 80 -2.69 13.62 16.60
N VAL A 81 -3.73 13.16 17.29
CA VAL A 81 -4.21 11.77 17.15
C VAL A 81 -4.73 11.54 15.74
N VAL A 82 -5.49 12.47 15.19
CA VAL A 82 -6.02 12.36 13.84
C VAL A 82 -4.87 12.29 12.81
N GLU A 83 -3.85 13.15 12.96
CA GLU A 83 -2.71 13.10 12.05
C GLU A 83 -1.99 11.76 12.10
N GLY A 84 -1.81 11.19 13.30
CA GLY A 84 -1.21 9.86 13.43
C GLY A 84 -2.05 8.79 12.75
N ARG A 85 -3.37 8.88 12.86
CA ARG A 85 -4.28 7.91 12.23
C ARG A 85 -4.33 8.08 10.73
N VAL A 86 -4.24 9.31 10.21
CA VAL A 86 -4.15 9.57 8.78
C VAL A 86 -2.86 8.96 8.22
N ASN A 87 -1.74 9.09 8.95
CA ASN A 87 -0.50 8.43 8.55
C ASN A 87 -0.66 6.92 8.47
N GLY A 88 -1.39 6.33 9.43
CA GLY A 88 -1.71 4.90 9.40
C GLY A 88 -2.55 4.52 8.18
N PHE A 89 -3.50 5.38 7.82
CA PHE A 89 -4.31 5.16 6.62
C PHE A 89 -3.43 5.10 5.36
N PHE A 90 -2.48 6.03 5.22
CA PHE A 90 -1.56 5.99 4.09
C PHE A 90 -0.71 4.72 4.08
N LYS A 91 -0.25 4.27 5.24
CA LYS A 91 0.52 3.04 5.34
C LYS A 91 -0.28 1.81 4.94
N ASP A 92 -1.59 1.87 5.10
CA ASP A 92 -2.45 0.74 4.73
C ASP A 92 -2.71 0.68 3.22
N ILE A 93 -2.81 1.82 2.55
CA ILE A 93 -3.27 1.86 1.16
C ILE A 93 -2.17 2.18 0.15
N CYS A 94 -1.01 2.69 0.58
CA CYS A 94 0.08 3.06 -0.34
C CYS A 94 1.15 1.99 -0.32
N LEU A 95 1.40 1.39 -1.48
CA LEU A 95 2.33 0.27 -1.62
C LEU A 95 3.69 0.57 -0.99
N LEU A 96 4.27 1.72 -1.30
CA LEU A 96 5.62 2.04 -0.82
C LEU A 96 5.70 2.20 0.68
N GLU A 97 4.58 2.48 1.36
CA GLU A 97 4.55 2.68 2.80
C GLU A 97 4.12 1.43 3.57
N GLN A 98 3.61 0.43 2.87
CA GLN A 98 3.15 -0.79 3.53
C GLN A 98 4.33 -1.56 4.13
N PRO A 99 4.15 -2.17 5.32
CA PRO A 99 5.15 -3.10 5.83
C PRO A 99 5.28 -4.28 4.88
N TYR A 100 6.53 -4.68 4.59
CA TYR A 100 6.77 -5.80 3.69
C TYR A 100 6.24 -7.10 4.32
N ALA A 101 5.47 -7.86 3.56
CA ALA A 101 4.79 -9.04 4.08
C ALA A 101 5.74 -10.09 4.66
N LYS A 102 6.95 -10.22 4.11
CA LYS A 102 7.95 -11.19 4.59
C LYS A 102 8.84 -10.65 5.70
N ASP A 103 8.89 -9.33 5.89
CA ASP A 103 9.70 -8.71 6.92
C ASP A 103 9.12 -7.34 7.27
N ASP A 104 8.20 -7.31 8.23
CA ASP A 104 7.46 -6.11 8.58
C ASP A 104 8.28 -5.03 9.25
N LYS A 105 9.55 -5.28 9.52
CA LYS A 105 10.49 -4.25 9.99
C LYS A 105 10.89 -3.30 8.89
N LEU A 106 10.63 -3.68 7.63
CA LEU A 106 10.92 -2.86 6.46
C LEU A 106 9.62 -2.47 5.79
N SER A 107 9.55 -1.22 5.31
CA SER A 107 8.51 -0.86 4.36
C SER A 107 8.91 -1.36 2.98
N ILE A 108 7.96 -1.40 2.06
CA ILE A 108 8.29 -1.76 0.67
C ILE A 108 9.34 -0.81 0.11
N ALA A 109 9.23 0.50 0.40
CA ALA A 109 10.24 1.47 -0.05
C ALA A 109 11.64 1.10 0.45
N GLN A 110 11.75 0.66 1.69
CA GLN A 110 13.04 0.24 2.26
C GLN A 110 13.52 -1.07 1.65
N PHE A 111 12.61 -2.02 1.44
CA PHE A 111 12.95 -3.31 0.86
C PHE A 111 13.54 -3.18 -0.54
N ILE A 112 12.93 -2.35 -1.39
CA ILE A 112 13.39 -2.21 -2.77
C ILE A 112 14.63 -1.32 -2.89
N GLY A 113 14.95 -0.52 -1.87
CA GLY A 113 16.13 0.33 -1.86
C GLY A 113 16.13 1.36 -2.98
N SER A 114 17.17 1.33 -3.83
CA SER A 114 17.28 2.26 -4.94
C SER A 114 16.44 1.91 -6.16
N ALA A 115 15.88 0.71 -6.18
CA ALA A 115 14.97 0.32 -7.27
C ALA A 115 13.66 1.12 -7.19
N GLN A 116 12.97 1.22 -8.31
CA GLN A 116 11.71 1.97 -8.36
C GLN A 116 10.61 1.12 -8.94
N ILE A 117 9.41 1.26 -8.37
CA ILE A 117 8.20 0.67 -8.92
C ILE A 117 7.65 1.69 -9.91
N VAL A 118 7.61 1.32 -11.18
CA VAL A 118 7.11 2.20 -12.23
C VAL A 118 5.59 2.21 -12.20
N ARG A 119 4.99 1.01 -12.10
CA ARG A 119 3.54 0.85 -12.02
C ARG A 119 3.20 -0.55 -11.57
N PHE A 120 1.98 -0.71 -11.10
CA PHE A 120 1.45 -2.04 -10.80
C PHE A 120 -0.05 -2.04 -11.08
N ALA A 121 -0.58 -3.23 -11.29
CA ALA A 121 -2.02 -3.42 -11.43
C ALA A 121 -2.42 -4.72 -10.75
N GLN A 122 -3.62 -4.75 -10.25
CA GLN A 122 -4.16 -5.91 -9.55
C GLN A 122 -5.56 -6.17 -10.07
N VAL A 123 -5.82 -7.42 -10.46
CA VAL A 123 -7.11 -7.81 -11.01
C VAL A 123 -7.62 -9.02 -10.23
N GLU A 124 -8.84 -8.94 -9.75
CA GLU A 124 -9.51 -10.05 -9.11
C GLU A 124 -10.54 -10.63 -10.05
N ILE A 125 -10.51 -11.94 -10.23
CA ILE A 125 -11.45 -12.67 -11.07
C ILE A 125 -12.11 -13.75 -10.22
N GLY A 126 -13.40 -13.81 -10.26
CA GLY A 126 -14.15 -14.82 -9.52
C GLY A 126 -15.18 -14.27 -8.61
#